data_e20567d0d3599455b3a022fd4734ecfb
#
_entry.id   e20567d0d3599455b3a022fd4734ecfb
#
_cell.length_a   1.000
_cell.length_b   1.000
_cell.length_c   1.000
_cell.angle_alpha   90.00
_cell.angle_beta   90.00
_cell.angle_gamma   90.00
#
_symmetry.space_group_name_H-M   'P 1'
#
loop_
_entity.id
_entity.type
_entity.pdbx_description
1 polymer ?
#
loop_
_entity_poly.entity_id
_entity_poly.type
_entity_poly.pdbx_seq_one_letter_code
_entity_poly.pdbx_strand_id
1 'polypeptide(L)'
;MGDKKSTDFQGFGSKAVHSGTNHIGNAVNTPIFQSSTYKLTDERYAGWAAGAQHTLLYARLSTVNSDAAAQKLTAMEGGEDSETFASGMAAISTTLMSLLSSGDHVVASTDVYGGTYGLLTEELPRFGIETTMADMRDPAAYEAAIQPNTKRIYIETLTNPVLKVCDIPAMVDVAKRHNLLCIIDNTFASPWACQPLSMGVDLVIHSTTKY
;
A
#
# COMPACT_ATOMS: atom_id res chain seq x y z
N MET A 1 13.27 -10.10 29.24
CA MET A 1 13.83 -9.77 27.93
C MET A 1 12.81 -8.82 27.30
N GLY A 2 13.17 -7.54 27.10
CA GLY A 2 12.23 -6.60 26.47
C GLY A 2 11.93 -7.04 25.05
N ASP A 3 10.65 -6.98 24.66
CA ASP A 3 10.24 -7.31 23.30
C ASP A 3 10.96 -6.36 22.32
N LYS A 4 11.74 -6.94 21.40
CA LYS A 4 12.39 -6.17 20.33
C LYS A 4 11.31 -5.58 19.44
N LYS A 5 11.36 -4.27 19.21
CA LYS A 5 10.48 -3.60 18.25
C LYS A 5 10.76 -4.14 16.84
N SER A 6 9.78 -4.04 15.93
CA SER A 6 9.91 -4.49 14.53
C SER A 6 11.12 -3.90 13.79
N THR A 7 11.59 -2.72 14.22
CA THR A 7 12.77 -2.01 13.72
C THR A 7 14.11 -2.64 14.14
N ASP A 8 14.10 -3.58 15.09
CA ASP A 8 15.33 -4.18 15.63
C ASP A 8 15.91 -5.30 14.75
N PHE A 9 15.18 -5.73 13.71
CA PHE A 9 15.59 -6.80 12.82
C PHE A 9 16.24 -6.23 11.55
N GLN A 10 17.50 -6.59 11.28
CA GLN A 10 18.29 -6.09 10.15
C GLN A 10 18.03 -6.89 8.85
N GLY A 11 18.02 -8.21 8.93
CA GLY A 11 17.88 -9.08 7.77
C GLY A 11 16.42 -9.25 7.31
N PHE A 12 16.18 -9.30 5.99
CA PHE A 12 14.85 -9.50 5.43
C PHE A 12 14.14 -10.75 5.99
N GLY A 13 14.82 -11.89 6.03
CA GLY A 13 14.27 -13.14 6.59
C GLY A 13 13.85 -12.99 8.06
N SER A 14 14.64 -12.28 8.87
CA SER A 14 14.29 -11.99 10.26
C SER A 14 13.07 -11.06 10.35
N LYS A 15 12.97 -10.05 9.50
CA LYS A 15 11.79 -9.18 9.41
C LYS A 15 10.55 -9.98 9.02
N ALA A 16 10.63 -10.83 8.01
CA ALA A 16 9.52 -11.65 7.53
C ALA A 16 8.98 -12.62 8.59
N VAL A 17 9.84 -13.15 9.47
CA VAL A 17 9.44 -14.10 10.53
C VAL A 17 8.96 -13.37 11.78
N HIS A 18 9.70 -12.40 12.27
CA HIS A 18 9.52 -11.87 13.62
C HIS A 18 8.80 -10.54 13.72
N SER A 19 8.82 -9.68 12.67
CA SER A 19 8.13 -8.39 12.74
C SER A 19 6.61 -8.58 12.86
N GLY A 20 5.96 -7.71 13.65
CA GLY A 20 4.52 -7.75 13.90
C GLY A 20 4.06 -8.95 14.76
N THR A 21 4.96 -9.81 15.23
CA THR A 21 4.57 -10.94 16.07
C THR A 21 4.24 -10.48 17.49
N ASN A 22 3.03 -10.78 17.94
CA ASN A 22 2.57 -10.53 19.31
C ASN A 22 2.60 -11.82 20.12
N HIS A 23 3.50 -11.90 21.10
CA HIS A 23 3.68 -13.08 21.98
C HIS A 23 2.65 -13.09 23.12
N ILE A 24 1.37 -13.16 22.78
CA ILE A 24 0.27 -13.15 23.75
C ILE A 24 0.18 -14.52 24.42
N GLY A 25 0.20 -14.55 25.75
CA GLY A 25 0.15 -15.79 26.52
C GLY A 25 1.34 -16.72 26.28
N ASN A 26 2.52 -16.19 25.97
CA ASN A 26 3.74 -16.93 25.61
C ASN A 26 3.65 -17.71 24.28
N ALA A 27 2.67 -17.43 23.43
CA ALA A 27 2.61 -18.00 22.08
C ALA A 27 3.81 -17.53 21.24
N VAL A 28 4.41 -18.44 20.45
CA VAL A 28 5.52 -18.11 19.55
C VAL A 28 5.04 -17.25 18.38
N ASN A 29 3.85 -17.52 17.86
CA ASN A 29 3.20 -16.74 16.81
C ASN A 29 2.02 -15.96 17.37
N THR A 30 1.60 -14.90 16.71
CA THR A 30 0.36 -14.18 17.03
C THR A 30 -0.83 -15.15 16.95
N PRO A 31 -1.56 -15.39 18.05
CA PRO A 31 -2.76 -16.22 18.01
C PRO A 31 -3.84 -15.62 17.10
N ILE A 32 -4.74 -16.46 16.60
CA ILE A 32 -5.90 -16.01 15.85
C ILE A 32 -6.96 -15.47 16.82
N PHE A 33 -7.27 -14.18 16.71
CA PHE A 33 -8.29 -13.52 17.53
C PHE A 33 -9.62 -13.42 16.78
N GLN A 34 -10.58 -14.25 17.16
CA GLN A 34 -11.94 -14.23 16.60
C GLN A 34 -12.85 -13.33 17.43
N SER A 35 -12.45 -12.07 17.64
CA SER A 35 -13.25 -11.10 18.39
C SER A 35 -13.59 -9.91 17.52
N SER A 36 -14.88 -9.53 17.47
CA SER A 36 -15.35 -8.34 16.78
C SER A 36 -15.26 -7.07 17.62
N THR A 37 -15.27 -7.21 18.94
CA THR A 37 -15.24 -6.09 19.88
C THR A 37 -14.22 -6.33 20.96
N TYR A 38 -13.61 -5.26 21.46
CA TYR A 38 -12.60 -5.32 22.50
C TYR A 38 -13.06 -4.52 23.72
N LYS A 39 -12.65 -4.95 24.92
CA LYS A 39 -12.97 -4.22 26.16
C LYS A 39 -12.42 -2.80 26.06
N LEU A 40 -13.32 -1.83 26.10
CA LEU A 40 -12.94 -0.43 26.11
C LEU A 40 -12.43 -0.04 27.51
N THR A 41 -11.24 0.55 27.55
CA THR A 41 -10.67 1.19 28.75
C THR A 41 -10.58 2.69 28.49
N ASP A 42 -10.48 3.48 29.56
CA ASP A 42 -10.33 4.94 29.44
C ASP A 42 -9.11 5.33 28.62
N GLU A 43 -8.01 4.58 28.77
CA GLU A 43 -6.78 4.76 28.00
C GLU A 43 -6.98 4.51 26.49
N ARG A 44 -7.65 3.41 26.13
CA ARG A 44 -7.97 3.09 24.73
C ARG A 44 -8.91 4.12 24.12
N TYR A 45 -9.91 4.55 24.88
CA TYR A 45 -10.85 5.57 24.41
C TYR A 45 -10.13 6.91 24.18
N ALA A 46 -9.29 7.34 25.14
CA ALA A 46 -8.50 8.56 25.01
C ALA A 46 -7.54 8.51 23.82
N GLY A 47 -6.85 7.38 23.62
CA GLY A 47 -5.98 7.17 22.46
C GLY A 47 -6.74 7.29 21.13
N TRP A 48 -7.88 6.60 21.01
CA TRP A 48 -8.72 6.67 19.82
C TRP A 48 -9.25 8.10 19.58
N ALA A 49 -9.75 8.76 20.61
CA ALA A 49 -10.24 10.14 20.53
C ALA A 49 -9.14 11.14 20.16
N ALA A 50 -7.89 10.84 20.48
CA ALA A 50 -6.72 11.61 20.09
C ALA A 50 -6.19 11.26 18.68
N GLY A 51 -6.87 10.34 17.94
CA GLY A 51 -6.48 9.93 16.59
C GLY A 51 -5.40 8.85 16.54
N ALA A 52 -5.15 8.13 17.64
CA ALA A 52 -4.21 7.00 17.61
C ALA A 52 -4.73 5.91 16.66
N GLN A 53 -3.88 5.54 15.70
CA GLN A 53 -4.15 4.44 14.77
C GLN A 53 -4.01 3.09 15.46
N HIS A 54 -4.56 2.03 14.85
CA HIS A 54 -4.47 0.64 15.35
C HIS A 54 -4.96 0.46 16.79
N THR A 55 -5.94 1.27 17.22
CA THR A 55 -6.55 1.12 18.54
C THR A 55 -7.58 -0.01 18.51
N LEU A 56 -7.38 -1.03 19.34
CA LEU A 56 -8.28 -2.20 19.44
C LEU A 56 -9.60 -1.82 20.10
N LEU A 57 -10.58 -1.41 19.30
CA LEU A 57 -11.95 -1.11 19.73
C LEU A 57 -12.95 -2.05 19.07
N TYR A 58 -12.89 -2.14 17.75
CA TYR A 58 -13.81 -2.89 16.92
C TYR A 58 -13.10 -3.42 15.67
N ALA A 59 -13.38 -4.66 15.30
CA ALA A 59 -12.64 -5.38 14.23
C ALA A 59 -12.66 -4.70 12.86
N ARG A 60 -13.66 -3.87 12.56
CA ARG A 60 -13.67 -3.06 11.33
C ARG A 60 -12.56 -2.02 11.30
N LEU A 61 -12.13 -1.53 12.46
CA LEU A 61 -11.08 -0.51 12.57
C LEU A 61 -9.71 -1.16 12.68
N SER A 62 -9.58 -2.20 13.53
CA SER A 62 -8.32 -2.88 13.76
C SER A 62 -8.55 -4.20 14.51
N THR A 63 -7.68 -5.19 14.24
CA THR A 63 -7.59 -6.44 15.00
C THR A 63 -6.13 -6.75 15.29
N VAL A 64 -5.88 -7.58 16.31
CA VAL A 64 -4.51 -8.04 16.61
C VAL A 64 -3.85 -8.69 15.38
N ASN A 65 -4.64 -9.41 14.58
CA ASN A 65 -4.11 -10.12 13.41
C ASN A 65 -3.87 -9.19 12.21
N SER A 66 -4.77 -8.23 11.95
CA SER A 66 -4.56 -7.24 10.90
C SER A 66 -3.36 -6.35 11.19
N ASP A 67 -3.20 -5.91 12.45
CA ASP A 67 -2.06 -5.11 12.87
C ASP A 67 -0.75 -5.89 12.76
N ALA A 68 -0.74 -7.18 13.14
CA ALA A 68 0.42 -8.03 12.98
C ALA A 68 0.83 -8.17 11.50
N ALA A 69 -0.13 -8.30 10.59
CA ALA A 69 0.12 -8.37 9.16
C ALA A 69 0.63 -7.03 8.61
N ALA A 70 -0.01 -5.92 8.99
CA ALA A 70 0.39 -4.57 8.62
C ALA A 70 1.83 -4.28 9.05
N GLN A 71 2.15 -4.47 10.33
CA GLN A 71 3.50 -4.24 10.86
C GLN A 71 4.58 -5.09 10.17
N LYS A 72 4.23 -6.33 9.80
CA LYS A 72 5.13 -7.22 9.08
C LYS A 72 5.43 -6.66 7.69
N LEU A 73 4.41 -6.24 6.95
CA LEU A 73 4.56 -5.67 5.62
C LEU A 73 5.33 -4.34 5.67
N THR A 74 5.00 -3.47 6.62
CA THR A 74 5.75 -2.23 6.90
C THR A 74 7.24 -2.51 7.07
N ALA A 75 7.59 -3.50 7.91
CA ALA A 75 8.99 -3.83 8.17
C ALA A 75 9.71 -4.42 6.94
N MET A 76 9.01 -5.22 6.13
CA MET A 76 9.58 -5.81 4.92
C MET A 76 9.80 -4.77 3.80
N GLU A 77 8.86 -3.85 3.62
CA GLU A 77 8.98 -2.75 2.64
C GLU A 77 9.89 -1.62 3.13
N GLY A 78 10.13 -1.51 4.44
CA GLY A 78 10.84 -0.38 5.04
C GLY A 78 10.00 0.90 5.08
N GLY A 79 8.66 0.73 5.17
CA GLY A 79 7.71 1.84 5.25
C GLY A 79 7.58 2.44 6.65
N GLU A 80 6.83 3.53 6.74
CA GLU A 80 6.48 4.18 8.01
C GLU A 80 5.32 3.45 8.69
N ASP A 81 4.30 3.07 7.90
CA ASP A 81 3.11 2.36 8.36
C ASP A 81 2.43 1.63 7.20
N SER A 82 1.45 0.77 7.49
CA SER A 82 0.61 0.13 6.49
C SER A 82 -0.77 -0.23 7.02
N GLU A 83 -1.74 -0.26 6.09
CA GLU A 83 -3.12 -0.62 6.36
C GLU A 83 -3.53 -1.90 5.63
N THR A 84 -4.42 -2.67 6.23
CA THR A 84 -4.97 -3.89 5.64
C THR A 84 -6.41 -3.69 5.16
N PHE A 85 -6.72 -4.23 3.99
CA PHE A 85 -8.02 -4.12 3.34
C PHE A 85 -8.59 -5.51 3.05
N ALA A 86 -9.88 -5.58 2.78
CA ALA A 86 -10.58 -6.83 2.48
C ALA A 86 -10.10 -7.53 1.18
N SER A 87 -9.45 -6.80 0.29
CA SER A 87 -8.86 -7.32 -0.96
C SER A 87 -7.82 -6.36 -1.52
N GLY A 88 -6.98 -6.84 -2.47
CA GLY A 88 -6.06 -5.97 -3.20
C GLY A 88 -6.80 -4.84 -3.95
N MET A 89 -7.95 -5.13 -4.56
CA MET A 89 -8.78 -4.10 -5.20
C MET A 89 -9.34 -3.09 -4.19
N ALA A 90 -9.67 -3.51 -2.98
CA ALA A 90 -10.09 -2.60 -1.93
C ALA A 90 -8.93 -1.68 -1.52
N ALA A 91 -7.70 -2.19 -1.44
CA ALA A 91 -6.51 -1.37 -1.20
C ALA A 91 -6.29 -0.36 -2.32
N ILE A 92 -6.33 -0.79 -3.59
CA ILE A 92 -6.13 0.07 -4.76
C ILE A 92 -7.21 1.16 -4.82
N SER A 93 -8.49 0.77 -4.76
CA SER A 93 -9.60 1.72 -4.88
C SER A 93 -9.63 2.73 -3.73
N THR A 94 -9.42 2.28 -2.49
CA THR A 94 -9.37 3.17 -1.34
C THR A 94 -8.19 4.14 -1.44
N THR A 95 -7.01 3.66 -1.83
CA THR A 95 -5.83 4.53 -2.03
C THR A 95 -6.11 5.61 -3.07
N LEU A 96 -6.60 5.24 -4.25
CA LEU A 96 -6.88 6.21 -5.31
C LEU A 96 -7.98 7.20 -4.91
N MET A 97 -9.10 6.72 -4.36
CA MET A 97 -10.22 7.56 -3.95
C MET A 97 -9.93 8.45 -2.74
N SER A 98 -9.01 8.06 -1.85
CA SER A 98 -8.57 8.91 -0.73
C SER A 98 -7.62 10.03 -1.15
N LEU A 99 -6.92 9.85 -2.26
CA LEU A 99 -5.88 10.76 -2.75
C LEU A 99 -6.30 11.60 -3.95
N LEU A 100 -7.47 11.34 -4.53
CA LEU A 100 -8.02 12.01 -5.70
C LEU A 100 -9.41 12.55 -5.40
N SER A 101 -9.72 13.68 -5.97
CA SER A 101 -11.03 14.34 -5.91
C SER A 101 -11.60 14.55 -7.31
N SER A 102 -12.89 14.86 -7.41
CA SER A 102 -13.51 15.26 -8.69
C SER A 102 -12.73 16.41 -9.32
N GLY A 103 -12.38 16.26 -10.60
CA GLY A 103 -11.55 17.18 -11.35
C GLY A 103 -10.06 16.87 -11.34
N ASP A 104 -9.62 15.91 -10.54
CA ASP A 104 -8.22 15.44 -10.55
C ASP A 104 -7.96 14.45 -11.68
N HIS A 105 -6.68 14.31 -12.02
CA HIS A 105 -6.19 13.43 -13.06
C HIS A 105 -5.07 12.50 -12.54
N VAL A 106 -5.03 11.27 -13.05
CA VAL A 106 -3.99 10.27 -12.78
C VAL A 106 -3.39 9.77 -14.10
N VAL A 107 -2.07 9.65 -14.16
CA VAL A 107 -1.39 8.93 -15.25
C VAL A 107 -1.12 7.50 -14.78
N ALA A 108 -1.56 6.50 -15.54
CA ALA A 108 -1.45 5.10 -15.18
C ALA A 108 -0.88 4.24 -16.32
N SER A 109 -0.35 3.06 -15.98
CA SER A 109 0.17 2.11 -16.96
C SER A 109 -0.96 1.52 -17.83
N THR A 110 -0.69 1.40 -19.14
CA THR A 110 -1.59 0.72 -20.08
C THR A 110 -1.80 -0.76 -19.77
N ASP A 111 -0.82 -1.40 -19.15
CA ASP A 111 -0.80 -2.83 -18.88
C ASP A 111 -0.93 -3.11 -17.38
N VAL A 112 -1.98 -2.60 -16.74
CA VAL A 112 -2.28 -2.89 -15.34
C VAL A 112 -3.20 -4.10 -15.21
N TYR A 113 -3.27 -4.66 -14.00
CA TYR A 113 -4.24 -5.69 -13.67
C TYR A 113 -5.66 -5.30 -14.13
N GLY A 114 -6.40 -6.26 -14.72
CA GLY A 114 -7.71 -5.98 -15.33
C GLY A 114 -8.73 -5.30 -14.40
N GLY A 115 -8.74 -5.64 -13.11
CA GLY A 115 -9.58 -4.96 -12.12
C GLY A 115 -9.16 -3.49 -11.91
N THR A 116 -7.87 -3.22 -11.91
CA THR A 116 -7.34 -1.84 -11.84
C THR A 116 -7.65 -1.06 -13.10
N TYR A 117 -7.55 -1.69 -14.27
CA TYR A 117 -7.93 -1.08 -15.55
C TYR A 117 -9.40 -0.63 -15.52
N GLY A 118 -10.33 -1.53 -15.16
CA GLY A 118 -11.75 -1.19 -15.05
C GLY A 118 -12.01 -0.08 -14.02
N LEU A 119 -11.32 -0.10 -12.88
CA LEU A 119 -11.42 0.99 -11.89
C LEU A 119 -11.01 2.33 -12.50
N LEU A 120 -9.86 2.39 -13.20
CA LEU A 120 -9.29 3.61 -13.77
C LEU A 120 -10.12 4.15 -14.95
N THR A 121 -10.66 3.28 -15.80
CA THR A 121 -11.31 3.67 -17.06
C THR A 121 -12.83 3.73 -17.02
N GLU A 122 -13.46 3.03 -16.06
CA GLU A 122 -14.92 2.93 -15.99
C GLU A 122 -15.47 3.52 -14.68
N GLU A 123 -14.84 3.22 -13.53
CA GLU A 123 -15.40 3.62 -12.24
C GLU A 123 -14.95 5.04 -11.82
N LEU A 124 -13.67 5.36 -11.85
CA LEU A 124 -13.17 6.68 -11.45
C LEU A 124 -13.75 7.84 -12.27
N PRO A 125 -14.00 7.71 -13.60
CA PRO A 125 -14.69 8.76 -14.37
C PRO A 125 -16.09 9.11 -13.85
N ARG A 126 -16.81 8.15 -13.25
CA ARG A 126 -18.13 8.39 -12.63
C ARG A 126 -18.05 9.31 -11.41
N PHE A 127 -16.86 9.42 -10.81
CA PHE A 127 -16.56 10.33 -9.69
C PHE A 127 -15.86 11.60 -10.15
N GLY A 128 -15.76 11.83 -11.48
CA GLY A 128 -15.13 13.01 -12.06
C GLY A 128 -13.60 12.98 -11.99
N ILE A 129 -12.99 11.81 -11.87
CA ILE A 129 -11.54 11.62 -11.86
C ILE A 129 -11.14 11.08 -13.24
N GLU A 130 -10.21 11.76 -13.90
CA GLU A 130 -9.75 11.41 -15.24
C GLU A 130 -8.46 10.59 -15.20
N THR A 131 -8.30 9.70 -16.19
CA THR A 131 -7.10 8.86 -16.31
C THR A 131 -6.53 8.94 -17.72
N THR A 132 -5.22 9.16 -17.84
CA THR A 132 -4.47 8.90 -19.07
C THR A 132 -3.60 7.67 -18.91
N MET A 133 -3.74 6.74 -19.86
CA MET A 133 -2.94 5.50 -19.87
C MET A 133 -1.67 5.74 -20.70
N ALA A 134 -0.50 5.33 -20.16
CA ALA A 134 0.81 5.46 -20.81
C ALA A 134 1.63 4.18 -20.67
N ASP A 135 2.59 3.93 -21.58
CA ASP A 135 3.50 2.76 -21.45
C ASP A 135 4.51 3.02 -20.33
N MET A 136 4.49 2.23 -19.27
CA MET A 136 5.38 2.41 -18.12
C MET A 136 6.86 2.14 -18.41
N ARG A 137 7.22 1.61 -19.58
CA ARG A 137 8.61 1.46 -20.03
C ARG A 137 9.13 2.74 -20.66
N ASP A 138 8.28 3.73 -20.88
CA ASP A 138 8.63 5.01 -21.47
C ASP A 138 8.30 6.15 -20.49
N PRO A 139 9.24 6.57 -19.64
CA PRO A 139 9.05 7.70 -18.74
C PRO A 139 8.68 9.00 -19.47
N ALA A 140 9.14 9.19 -20.71
CA ALA A 140 8.79 10.37 -21.51
C ALA A 140 7.31 10.35 -21.92
N ALA A 141 6.73 9.17 -22.22
CA ALA A 141 5.29 9.04 -22.47
C ALA A 141 4.46 9.40 -21.23
N TYR A 142 4.93 9.00 -20.03
CA TYR A 142 4.28 9.41 -18.77
C TYR A 142 4.36 10.92 -18.56
N GLU A 143 5.53 11.51 -18.80
CA GLU A 143 5.73 12.96 -18.66
C GLU A 143 4.86 13.74 -19.65
N ALA A 144 4.73 13.28 -20.89
CA ALA A 144 3.87 13.87 -21.91
C ALA A 144 2.37 13.74 -21.59
N ALA A 145 1.98 12.75 -20.79
CA ALA A 145 0.59 12.53 -20.35
C ALA A 145 0.19 13.41 -19.16
N ILE A 146 1.13 14.08 -18.50
CA ILE A 146 0.86 14.94 -17.34
C ILE A 146 0.07 16.17 -17.77
N GLN A 147 -1.02 16.46 -17.08
CA GLN A 147 -1.91 17.61 -17.24
C GLN A 147 -1.81 18.54 -16.03
N PRO A 148 -2.30 19.79 -16.11
CA PRO A 148 -2.26 20.73 -14.97
C PRO A 148 -2.98 20.22 -13.72
N ASN A 149 -3.98 19.35 -13.88
CA ASN A 149 -4.75 18.73 -12.80
C ASN A 149 -4.25 17.32 -12.42
N THR A 150 -3.14 16.84 -12.98
CA THR A 150 -2.54 15.56 -12.58
C THR A 150 -2.05 15.63 -11.14
N LYS A 151 -2.40 14.62 -10.36
CA LYS A 151 -2.02 14.50 -8.94
C LYS A 151 -1.17 13.28 -8.64
N ARG A 152 -1.34 12.19 -9.41
CA ARG A 152 -0.75 10.89 -9.11
C ARG A 152 -0.22 10.22 -10.37
N ILE A 153 0.82 9.42 -10.17
CA ILE A 153 1.26 8.40 -11.12
C ILE A 153 0.97 7.05 -10.49
N TYR A 154 0.35 6.15 -11.26
CA TYR A 154 0.08 4.77 -10.85
C TYR A 154 0.80 3.80 -11.79
N ILE A 155 1.61 2.91 -11.23
CA ILE A 155 2.40 1.92 -11.97
C ILE A 155 2.31 0.55 -11.31
N GLU A 156 2.76 -0.49 -12.01
CA GLU A 156 3.03 -1.82 -11.45
C GLU A 156 4.52 -2.14 -11.57
N THR A 157 5.10 -2.84 -10.61
CA THR A 157 6.50 -3.30 -10.71
C THR A 157 6.69 -4.24 -11.90
N LEU A 158 5.74 -5.17 -12.05
CA LEU A 158 5.62 -6.14 -13.13
C LEU A 158 4.17 -6.18 -13.58
N THR A 159 3.92 -5.91 -14.86
CA THR A 159 2.55 -5.88 -15.40
C THR A 159 1.93 -7.26 -15.53
N ASN A 160 0.61 -7.32 -15.38
CA ASN A 160 -0.19 -8.52 -15.59
C ASN A 160 -1.08 -8.37 -16.85
N PRO A 161 -1.00 -9.24 -17.88
CA PRO A 161 -0.26 -10.52 -17.91
C PRO A 161 1.10 -10.48 -18.63
N VAL A 162 1.52 -9.34 -19.16
CA VAL A 162 2.62 -9.29 -20.15
C VAL A 162 4.01 -9.18 -19.51
N LEU A 163 4.12 -9.08 -18.19
CA LEU A 163 5.37 -9.07 -17.41
C LEU A 163 6.38 -8.00 -17.87
N LYS A 164 5.90 -6.84 -18.29
CA LYS A 164 6.77 -5.68 -18.52
C LYS A 164 7.31 -5.21 -17.18
N VAL A 165 8.60 -4.90 -17.13
CA VAL A 165 9.30 -4.39 -15.94
C VAL A 165 9.32 -2.87 -15.98
N CYS A 166 8.96 -2.24 -14.85
CA CYS A 166 9.01 -0.79 -14.69
C CYS A 166 10.42 -0.31 -14.34
N ASP A 167 10.89 0.77 -14.96
CA ASP A 167 12.04 1.55 -14.48
C ASP A 167 11.55 2.47 -13.34
N ILE A 168 11.49 1.93 -12.12
CA ILE A 168 10.97 2.63 -10.95
C ILE A 168 11.73 3.94 -10.68
N PRO A 169 13.07 3.97 -10.64
CA PRO A 169 13.82 5.22 -10.46
C PRO A 169 13.44 6.31 -11.47
N ALA A 170 13.35 5.97 -12.75
CA ALA A 170 12.97 6.94 -13.79
C ALA A 170 11.54 7.46 -13.60
N MET A 171 10.59 6.61 -13.19
CA MET A 171 9.22 7.01 -12.91
C MET A 171 9.11 7.89 -11.65
N VAL A 172 9.88 7.58 -10.62
CA VAL A 172 10.00 8.42 -9.41
C VAL A 172 10.57 9.79 -9.76
N ASP A 173 11.56 9.88 -10.65
CA ASP A 173 12.12 11.15 -11.11
C ASP A 173 11.08 11.98 -11.88
N VAL A 174 10.26 11.36 -12.73
CA VAL A 174 9.13 12.04 -13.39
C VAL A 174 8.15 12.58 -12.34
N ALA A 175 7.74 11.75 -11.38
CA ALA A 175 6.82 12.17 -10.32
C ALA A 175 7.37 13.36 -9.53
N LYS A 176 8.62 13.32 -9.13
CA LYS A 176 9.29 14.39 -8.35
C LYS A 176 9.40 15.70 -9.12
N ARG A 177 9.77 15.65 -10.41
CA ARG A 177 9.85 16.87 -11.24
C ARG A 177 8.52 17.63 -11.33
N HIS A 178 7.41 16.90 -11.27
CA HIS A 178 6.06 17.44 -11.37
C HIS A 178 5.31 17.54 -10.04
N ASN A 179 5.99 17.27 -8.91
CA ASN A 179 5.39 17.27 -7.56
C ASN A 179 4.16 16.35 -7.45
N LEU A 180 4.25 15.16 -8.03
CA LEU A 180 3.22 14.12 -8.01
C LEU A 180 3.59 13.02 -7.01
N LEU A 181 2.60 12.38 -6.39
CA LEU A 181 2.85 11.14 -5.65
C LEU A 181 2.90 9.95 -6.62
N CYS A 182 3.89 9.09 -6.42
CA CYS A 182 4.09 7.85 -7.14
C CYS A 182 3.51 6.68 -6.33
N ILE A 183 2.55 5.98 -6.92
CA ILE A 183 1.88 4.80 -6.33
C ILE A 183 2.25 3.58 -7.17
N ILE A 184 2.67 2.51 -6.53
CA ILE A 184 3.03 1.26 -7.20
C ILE A 184 2.31 0.05 -6.62
N ASP A 185 1.77 -0.78 -7.48
CA ASP A 185 1.36 -2.15 -7.12
C ASP A 185 2.58 -3.08 -7.27
N ASN A 186 3.10 -3.54 -6.14
CA ASN A 186 4.27 -4.41 -6.05
C ASN A 186 3.88 -5.89 -5.83
N THR A 187 2.65 -6.25 -6.12
CA THR A 187 2.10 -7.58 -5.84
C THR A 187 2.94 -8.69 -6.45
N PHE A 188 3.33 -8.58 -7.74
CA PHE A 188 4.03 -9.66 -8.43
C PHE A 188 5.48 -9.82 -8.02
N ALA A 189 6.18 -8.73 -7.73
CA ALA A 189 7.57 -8.80 -7.28
C ALA A 189 7.66 -9.21 -5.80
N SER A 190 6.68 -8.84 -4.97
CA SER A 190 6.71 -8.95 -3.52
C SER A 190 7.84 -8.14 -2.86
N PRO A 191 7.80 -7.90 -1.55
CA PRO A 191 8.89 -7.18 -0.86
C PRO A 191 10.24 -7.89 -0.89
N TRP A 192 10.23 -9.20 -1.23
CA TRP A 192 11.46 -9.98 -1.35
C TRP A 192 12.26 -9.60 -2.60
N ALA A 193 11.60 -9.49 -3.76
CA ALA A 193 12.28 -9.22 -5.03
C ALA A 193 12.48 -7.71 -5.27
N CYS A 194 11.59 -6.86 -4.74
CA CYS A 194 11.65 -5.42 -4.94
C CYS A 194 11.08 -4.68 -3.72
N GLN A 195 11.74 -3.62 -3.29
CA GLN A 195 11.31 -2.71 -2.21
C GLN A 195 11.19 -1.29 -2.77
N PRO A 196 10.08 -0.93 -3.43
CA PRO A 196 9.94 0.34 -4.14
C PRO A 196 10.05 1.58 -3.24
N LEU A 197 9.65 1.50 -1.95
CA LEU A 197 9.83 2.62 -1.02
C LEU A 197 11.30 3.03 -0.91
N SER A 198 12.23 2.07 -0.91
CA SER A 198 13.67 2.35 -0.88
C SER A 198 14.19 3.07 -2.14
N MET A 199 13.41 3.03 -3.23
CA MET A 199 13.71 3.69 -4.50
C MET A 199 13.03 5.08 -4.62
N GLY A 200 12.26 5.47 -3.60
CA GLY A 200 11.62 6.79 -3.51
C GLY A 200 10.16 6.84 -3.99
N VAL A 201 9.51 5.69 -4.14
CA VAL A 201 8.06 5.59 -4.32
C VAL A 201 7.37 6.01 -3.02
N ASP A 202 6.24 6.71 -3.12
CA ASP A 202 5.53 7.22 -1.95
C ASP A 202 4.58 6.19 -1.32
N LEU A 203 3.92 5.36 -2.15
CA LEU A 203 2.94 4.37 -1.70
C LEU A 203 3.11 3.05 -2.45
N VAL A 204 3.14 1.96 -1.70
CA VAL A 204 3.24 0.59 -2.24
C VAL A 204 2.00 -0.19 -1.86
N ILE A 205 1.41 -0.88 -2.84
CA ILE A 205 0.24 -1.73 -2.67
C ILE A 205 0.61 -3.19 -2.91
N HIS A 206 0.01 -4.08 -2.13
CA HIS A 206 0.14 -5.52 -2.27
C HIS A 206 -1.21 -6.23 -2.19
N SER A 207 -1.43 -7.17 -3.07
CA SER A 207 -2.49 -8.16 -2.93
C SER A 207 -1.90 -9.45 -2.36
N THR A 208 -2.09 -9.70 -1.07
CA THR A 208 -1.57 -10.89 -0.37
C THR A 208 -2.22 -12.20 -0.84
N THR A 209 -3.16 -12.14 -1.79
CA THR A 209 -3.70 -13.30 -2.51
C THR A 209 -2.61 -14.10 -3.23
N LYS A 210 -1.47 -13.47 -3.54
CA LYS A 210 -0.41 -14.05 -4.37
C LYS A 210 0.71 -14.71 -3.56
N TYR A 211 0.73 -14.57 -2.24
CA TYR A 211 1.72 -15.16 -1.31
C TYR A 211 1.14 -15.34 0.10
#